data_b92cbf99ff98cf39ebd6d736ced5760b
#
_entry.id   b92cbf99ff98cf39ebd6d736ced5760b
#
_cell.length_a   1.000
_cell.length_b   1.000
_cell.length_c   1.000
_cell.angle_alpha   90.00
_cell.angle_beta   90.00
_cell.angle_gamma   90.00
#
_symmetry.space_group_name_H-M   'P 1'
#
loop_
_entity.id
_entity.type
_entity.pdbx_description
1 polymer ?
#
loop_
_entity_poly.entity_id
_entity_poly.type
_entity_poly.pdbx_seq_one_letter_code
_entity_poly.pdbx_strand_id
1 'polypeptide(L)'
;MSSTNTTQQAESIWQRLFRIKHDDPNLNEQTWSEVQPCETYRLFGKDVFITQPSSSFWVYLLGIMTTILGVFFLVDDQAQMSRSLWGVSLILWGVGALIAGTSYQAFGYQLKCKGRPRAVWTSWWEVVYLVFQQVSINVMLVAVAYSCLGELGQTISIIIASLVSVAYTLMVAYGAFKPMKTLITFEMMVHACTPFIVFFIALNGWRYWQDGQALDLALLGTWFGLILTMWLFEKYMAAGITEKLWKEGKWFSENDVLHVALIIWVLYLAIVLEPLVVDLNI
;
A
#
# COMPACT_ATOMS: atom_id res chain seq x y z
N MET A 1 -45.19 -24.83 17.45
CA MET A 1 -44.91 -24.09 16.22
C MET A 1 -44.85 -22.64 16.59
N SER A 2 -43.66 -22.13 16.80
CA SER A 2 -43.40 -20.69 17.05
C SER A 2 -42.57 -20.17 15.87
N SER A 3 -43.20 -19.42 15.01
CA SER A 3 -42.58 -18.74 13.89
C SER A 3 -41.84 -17.52 14.40
N THR A 4 -40.51 -17.61 14.52
CA THR A 4 -39.63 -16.45 14.72
C THR A 4 -39.61 -15.64 13.44
N ASN A 5 -40.46 -14.61 13.37
CA ASN A 5 -40.37 -13.54 12.40
C ASN A 5 -39.09 -12.74 12.68
N THR A 6 -38.00 -13.05 12.01
CA THR A 6 -36.81 -12.21 11.95
C THR A 6 -37.15 -11.03 11.04
N THR A 7 -37.57 -9.92 11.63
CA THR A 7 -37.72 -8.62 10.95
C THR A 7 -36.33 -8.25 10.40
N GLN A 8 -36.09 -8.47 9.11
CA GLN A 8 -34.98 -7.85 8.41
C GLN A 8 -35.18 -6.34 8.48
N GLN A 9 -34.43 -5.68 9.36
CA GLN A 9 -34.34 -4.23 9.33
C GLN A 9 -33.88 -3.80 7.94
N ALA A 10 -34.70 -2.97 7.28
CA ALA A 10 -34.37 -2.43 5.97
C ALA A 10 -33.08 -1.60 6.07
N GLU A 11 -32.00 -2.09 5.45
CA GLU A 11 -30.73 -1.38 5.40
C GLU A 11 -30.93 0.02 4.81
N SER A 12 -30.37 1.04 5.46
CA SER A 12 -30.41 2.40 4.96
C SER A 12 -29.68 2.51 3.61
N ILE A 13 -30.05 3.51 2.77
CA ILE A 13 -29.38 3.77 1.48
C ILE A 13 -27.87 3.90 1.66
N TRP A 14 -27.45 4.59 2.73
CA TRP A 14 -26.04 4.77 3.08
C TRP A 14 -25.35 3.45 3.42
N GLN A 15 -25.98 2.55 4.17
CA GLN A 15 -25.44 1.22 4.47
C GLN A 15 -25.26 0.39 3.20
N ARG A 16 -26.18 0.51 2.23
CA ARG A 16 -26.06 -0.18 0.93
C ARG A 16 -24.96 0.41 0.04
N LEU A 17 -24.77 1.74 0.06
CA LEU A 17 -23.73 2.41 -0.71
C LEU A 17 -22.34 2.12 -0.17
N PHE A 18 -22.19 1.98 1.16
CA PHE A 18 -20.90 1.71 1.80
C PHE A 18 -20.58 0.22 1.99
N ARG A 19 -21.46 -0.69 1.56
CA ARG A 19 -21.24 -2.12 1.64
C ARG A 19 -20.66 -2.65 0.34
N ILE A 20 -19.38 -3.05 0.39
CA ILE A 20 -18.78 -3.80 -0.71
C ILE A 20 -19.30 -5.23 -0.65
N LYS A 21 -20.00 -5.68 -1.71
CA LYS A 21 -20.73 -6.95 -1.76
C LYS A 21 -19.86 -8.09 -2.27
N HIS A 22 -18.78 -8.40 -1.56
CA HIS A 22 -17.96 -9.56 -1.87
C HIS A 22 -17.73 -10.37 -0.61
N ASP A 23 -18.55 -11.39 -0.39
CA ASP A 23 -18.38 -12.30 0.73
C ASP A 23 -17.29 -13.32 0.41
N ASP A 24 -16.54 -13.73 1.44
CA ASP A 24 -15.70 -14.91 1.41
C ASP A 24 -16.55 -16.11 1.83
N PRO A 25 -16.77 -17.10 0.94
CA PRO A 25 -17.63 -18.24 1.24
C PRO A 25 -17.06 -19.16 2.33
N ASN A 26 -15.73 -19.13 2.55
CA ASN A 26 -15.01 -20.05 3.41
C ASN A 26 -14.63 -19.44 4.76
N LEU A 27 -14.92 -18.15 4.98
CA LEU A 27 -14.47 -17.43 6.17
C LEU A 27 -15.64 -16.83 6.94
N ASN A 28 -15.70 -17.14 8.23
CA ASN A 28 -16.70 -16.65 9.18
C ASN A 28 -16.06 -16.45 10.57
N GLU A 29 -16.85 -16.03 11.57
CA GLU A 29 -16.35 -15.80 12.92
C GLU A 29 -15.69 -17.04 13.57
N GLN A 30 -16.16 -18.23 13.27
CA GLN A 30 -15.64 -19.48 13.82
C GLN A 30 -14.32 -19.89 13.17
N THR A 31 -14.23 -19.76 11.85
CA THR A 31 -13.06 -20.17 11.07
C THR A 31 -11.97 -19.11 10.97
N TRP A 32 -12.25 -17.86 11.37
CA TRP A 32 -11.30 -16.74 11.24
C TRP A 32 -9.95 -17.02 11.91
N SER A 33 -9.96 -17.52 13.14
CA SER A 33 -8.73 -17.81 13.91
C SER A 33 -8.08 -19.15 13.53
N GLU A 34 -8.77 -19.99 12.75
CA GLU A 34 -8.23 -21.29 12.30
C GLU A 34 -7.27 -21.11 11.10
N VAL A 35 -7.51 -20.06 10.29
CA VAL A 35 -6.77 -19.82 9.04
C VAL A 35 -5.63 -18.81 9.18
N GLN A 36 -5.52 -18.14 10.33
CA GLN A 36 -4.50 -17.12 10.56
C GLN A 36 -4.25 -16.87 12.05
N PRO A 37 -3.04 -16.47 12.45
CA PRO A 37 -2.73 -16.15 13.83
C PRO A 37 -3.57 -14.98 14.34
N CYS A 38 -4.12 -15.12 15.54
CA CYS A 38 -4.89 -14.08 16.22
C CYS A 38 -4.53 -14.06 17.69
N GLU A 39 -4.43 -12.87 18.27
CA GLU A 39 -4.15 -12.68 19.68
C GLU A 39 -5.04 -11.61 20.31
N THR A 40 -5.33 -11.77 21.59
CA THR A 40 -6.08 -10.78 22.35
C THR A 40 -5.15 -10.06 23.33
N TYR A 41 -5.00 -8.77 23.12
CA TYR A 41 -4.21 -7.90 23.99
C TYR A 41 -5.11 -7.04 24.87
N ARG A 42 -4.75 -6.89 26.13
CA ARG A 42 -5.45 -5.99 27.04
C ARG A 42 -4.83 -4.59 26.96
N LEU A 43 -5.49 -3.68 26.24
CA LEU A 43 -5.05 -2.31 26.06
C LEU A 43 -6.03 -1.35 26.75
N PHE A 44 -5.50 -0.50 27.65
CA PHE A 44 -6.30 0.48 28.38
C PHE A 44 -7.56 -0.11 29.08
N GLY A 45 -7.42 -1.35 29.62
CA GLY A 45 -8.52 -2.04 30.29
C GLY A 45 -9.58 -2.69 29.39
N LYS A 46 -9.38 -2.64 28.05
CA LYS A 46 -10.24 -3.30 27.06
C LYS A 46 -9.47 -4.41 26.34
N ASP A 47 -10.15 -5.50 26.06
CA ASP A 47 -9.61 -6.59 25.26
C ASP A 47 -9.69 -6.21 23.78
N VAL A 48 -8.54 -6.19 23.13
CA VAL A 48 -8.39 -5.87 21.70
C VAL A 48 -7.91 -7.12 20.98
N PHE A 49 -8.72 -7.62 20.07
CA PHE A 49 -8.40 -8.78 19.25
C PHE A 49 -7.62 -8.32 18.02
N ILE A 50 -6.40 -8.80 17.87
CA ILE A 50 -5.48 -8.45 16.77
C ILE A 50 -5.29 -9.67 15.88
N THR A 51 -5.52 -9.48 14.60
CA THR A 51 -5.23 -10.46 13.55
C THR A 51 -3.81 -10.28 13.05
N GLN A 52 -3.10 -11.38 12.79
CA GLN A 52 -1.72 -11.40 12.29
C GLN A 52 -0.79 -10.41 13.06
N PRO A 53 -0.50 -10.65 14.36
CA PRO A 53 0.18 -9.67 15.21
C PRO A 53 1.56 -9.24 14.68
N SER A 54 2.34 -10.17 14.11
CA SER A 54 3.65 -9.86 13.52
C SER A 54 3.50 -8.92 12.32
N SER A 55 2.66 -9.27 11.35
CA SER A 55 2.43 -8.45 10.16
C SER A 55 1.82 -7.09 10.51
N SER A 56 0.95 -7.06 11.54
CA SER A 56 0.40 -5.81 12.09
C SER A 56 1.51 -4.90 12.61
N PHE A 57 2.45 -5.44 13.37
CA PHE A 57 3.59 -4.68 13.88
C PHE A 57 4.43 -4.09 12.75
N TRP A 58 4.83 -4.92 11.77
CA TRP A 58 5.71 -4.47 10.69
C TRP A 58 5.04 -3.47 9.75
N VAL A 59 3.75 -3.63 9.42
CA VAL A 59 3.05 -2.67 8.56
C VAL A 59 2.85 -1.31 9.24
N TYR A 60 2.54 -1.29 10.53
CA TYR A 60 2.44 -0.02 11.26
C TYR A 60 3.79 0.66 11.41
N LEU A 61 4.86 -0.09 11.69
CA LEU A 61 6.21 0.45 11.72
C LEU A 61 6.60 1.05 10.37
N LEU A 62 6.37 0.33 9.27
CA LEU A 62 6.57 0.82 7.90
C LEU A 62 5.81 2.12 7.64
N GLY A 63 4.51 2.13 7.94
CA GLY A 63 3.66 3.29 7.68
C GLY A 63 4.10 4.53 8.46
N ILE A 64 4.46 4.36 9.74
CA ILE A 64 4.99 5.44 10.58
C ILE A 64 6.33 5.95 10.06
N MET A 65 7.29 5.07 9.78
CA MET A 65 8.61 5.44 9.29
C MET A 65 8.52 6.18 7.96
N THR A 66 7.71 5.67 7.03
CA THR A 66 7.53 6.28 5.71
C THR A 66 6.87 7.66 5.82
N THR A 67 5.86 7.79 6.68
CA THR A 67 5.20 9.09 6.94
C THR A 67 6.17 10.10 7.56
N ILE A 68 6.98 9.69 8.55
CA ILE A 68 7.99 10.55 9.17
C ILE A 68 9.03 11.00 8.13
N LEU A 69 9.51 10.09 7.29
CA LEU A 69 10.44 10.45 6.21
C LEU A 69 9.80 11.44 5.23
N GLY A 70 8.53 11.23 4.88
CA GLY A 70 7.80 12.17 4.02
C GLY A 70 7.65 13.56 4.64
N VAL A 71 7.36 13.63 5.94
CA VAL A 71 7.34 14.92 6.67
C VAL A 71 8.72 15.56 6.69
N PHE A 72 9.80 14.79 6.88
CA PHE A 72 11.16 15.29 6.84
C PHE A 72 11.48 15.94 5.49
N PHE A 73 11.14 15.30 4.38
CA PHE A 73 11.29 15.88 3.04
C PHE A 73 10.52 17.21 2.86
N LEU A 74 9.31 17.35 3.48
CA LEU A 74 8.54 18.59 3.40
C LEU A 74 9.09 19.71 4.27
N VAL A 75 9.64 19.39 5.44
CA VAL A 75 10.21 20.38 6.37
C VAL A 75 11.56 20.88 5.87
N ASP A 76 12.36 19.99 5.28
CA ASP A 76 13.67 20.30 4.69
C ASP A 76 13.59 20.34 3.15
N ASP A 77 12.59 21.03 2.62
CA ASP A 77 12.35 21.06 1.17
C ASP A 77 13.38 21.93 0.41
N GLN A 78 14.11 22.80 1.10
CA GLN A 78 15.15 23.66 0.54
C GLN A 78 14.66 24.47 -0.69
N ALA A 79 13.35 24.77 -0.75
CA ALA A 79 12.67 25.38 -1.89
C ALA A 79 12.78 24.53 -3.20
N GLN A 80 12.96 23.19 -3.07
CA GLN A 80 13.02 22.24 -4.18
C GLN A 80 11.65 21.56 -4.38
N MET A 81 11.06 21.70 -5.54
CA MET A 81 9.76 21.10 -5.83
C MET A 81 9.84 19.55 -5.81
N SER A 82 10.92 18.98 -6.30
CA SER A 82 11.15 17.53 -6.25
C SER A 82 11.12 17.00 -4.81
N ARG A 83 11.76 17.68 -3.86
CA ARG A 83 11.74 17.30 -2.43
C ARG A 83 10.33 17.35 -1.85
N SER A 84 9.62 18.45 -2.08
CA SER A 84 8.22 18.57 -1.63
C SER A 84 7.34 17.46 -2.19
N LEU A 85 7.49 17.11 -3.45
CA LEU A 85 6.73 16.02 -4.09
C LEU A 85 7.13 14.63 -3.58
N TRP A 86 8.41 14.37 -3.32
CA TRP A 86 8.85 13.16 -2.63
C TRP A 86 8.19 13.07 -1.24
N GLY A 87 8.16 14.18 -0.50
CA GLY A 87 7.50 14.25 0.80
C GLY A 87 6.01 13.88 0.74
N VAL A 88 5.27 14.51 -0.18
CA VAL A 88 3.84 14.20 -0.40
C VAL A 88 3.64 12.73 -0.78
N SER A 89 4.46 12.22 -1.69
CA SER A 89 4.38 10.83 -2.12
C SER A 89 4.60 9.86 -0.95
N LEU A 90 5.63 10.06 -0.15
CA LEU A 90 5.94 9.20 1.00
C LEU A 90 4.88 9.28 2.09
N ILE A 91 4.27 10.45 2.32
CA ILE A 91 3.12 10.57 3.24
C ILE A 91 1.93 9.76 2.74
N LEU A 92 1.59 9.87 1.45
CA LEU A 92 0.52 9.07 0.85
C LEU A 92 0.80 7.57 0.97
N TRP A 93 2.04 7.15 0.70
CA TRP A 93 2.47 5.76 0.86
C TRP A 93 2.34 5.28 2.31
N GLY A 94 2.90 6.05 3.26
CA GLY A 94 2.90 5.70 4.67
C GLY A 94 1.50 5.64 5.26
N VAL A 95 0.66 6.65 5.00
CA VAL A 95 -0.75 6.66 5.43
C VAL A 95 -1.51 5.52 4.75
N GLY A 96 -1.26 5.25 3.47
CA GLY A 96 -1.80 4.09 2.78
C GLY A 96 -1.45 2.78 3.48
N ALA A 97 -0.19 2.58 3.88
CA ALA A 97 0.26 1.40 4.62
C ALA A 97 -0.45 1.27 5.99
N LEU A 98 -0.65 2.37 6.72
CA LEU A 98 -1.41 2.37 7.98
C LEU A 98 -2.87 1.95 7.77
N ILE A 99 -3.51 2.46 6.72
CA ILE A 99 -4.88 2.12 6.34
C ILE A 99 -4.98 0.63 5.96
N ALA A 100 -4.05 0.14 5.14
CA ALA A 100 -3.97 -1.27 4.74
C ALA A 100 -3.76 -2.18 5.94
N GLY A 101 -2.77 -1.89 6.77
CA GLY A 101 -2.47 -2.65 7.99
C GLY A 101 -3.64 -2.74 8.95
N THR A 102 -4.46 -1.69 9.00
CA THR A 102 -5.69 -1.68 9.81
C THR A 102 -6.71 -2.71 9.32
N SER A 103 -6.90 -2.88 8.01
CA SER A 103 -7.93 -3.75 7.47
C SER A 103 -7.44 -5.13 7.05
N TYR A 104 -6.26 -5.24 6.44
CA TYR A 104 -5.71 -6.54 6.05
C TYR A 104 -5.21 -7.34 7.25
N GLN A 105 -4.60 -6.66 8.24
CA GLN A 105 -3.97 -7.29 9.39
C GLN A 105 -4.72 -6.97 10.70
N ALA A 106 -4.35 -5.90 11.40
CA ALA A 106 -4.66 -5.67 12.80
C ALA A 106 -6.15 -5.82 13.18
N PHE A 107 -7.02 -5.12 12.47
CA PHE A 107 -8.47 -5.09 12.76
C PHE A 107 -9.32 -5.75 11.67
N GLY A 108 -8.71 -6.63 10.88
CA GLY A 108 -9.40 -7.35 9.80
C GLY A 108 -10.64 -8.08 10.29
N TYR A 109 -10.57 -8.74 11.45
CA TYR A 109 -11.71 -9.42 12.08
C TYR A 109 -12.86 -8.45 12.34
N GLN A 110 -12.59 -7.33 13.01
CA GLN A 110 -13.62 -6.34 13.39
C GLN A 110 -14.25 -5.68 12.18
N LEU A 111 -13.46 -5.38 11.15
CA LEU A 111 -13.92 -4.67 9.96
C LEU A 111 -14.64 -5.58 8.97
N LYS A 112 -14.20 -6.83 8.84
CA LYS A 112 -14.67 -7.72 7.77
C LYS A 112 -15.51 -8.90 8.22
N CYS A 113 -15.39 -9.36 9.48
CA CYS A 113 -16.00 -10.62 9.94
C CYS A 113 -17.00 -10.45 11.08
N LYS A 114 -16.65 -9.70 12.13
CA LYS A 114 -17.42 -9.60 13.37
C LYS A 114 -18.88 -9.23 13.14
N GLY A 115 -19.81 -10.03 13.68
CA GLY A 115 -21.26 -9.82 13.56
C GLY A 115 -21.83 -10.14 12.17
N ARG A 116 -21.08 -10.86 11.32
CA ARG A 116 -21.52 -11.23 9.97
C ARG A 116 -21.58 -12.78 9.83
N PRO A 117 -22.55 -13.30 9.08
CA PRO A 117 -22.61 -14.75 8.83
C PRO A 117 -21.45 -15.24 7.95
N ARG A 118 -20.87 -14.36 7.14
CA ARG A 118 -19.67 -14.56 6.33
C ARG A 118 -18.81 -13.32 6.34
N ALA A 119 -17.50 -13.48 6.32
CA ALA A 119 -16.58 -12.36 6.19
C ALA A 119 -16.73 -11.72 4.81
N VAL A 120 -16.58 -10.38 4.74
CA VAL A 120 -16.45 -9.69 3.46
C VAL A 120 -15.00 -9.82 2.98
N TRP A 121 -14.84 -9.99 1.67
CA TRP A 121 -13.51 -10.15 1.07
C TRP A 121 -12.63 -8.90 1.18
N THR A 122 -13.25 -7.70 1.08
CA THR A 122 -12.54 -6.41 1.17
C THR A 122 -13.38 -5.38 1.92
N SER A 123 -12.74 -4.29 2.29
CA SER A 123 -13.36 -3.15 2.98
C SER A 123 -13.02 -1.84 2.27
N TRP A 124 -13.74 -0.75 2.61
CA TRP A 124 -13.39 0.58 2.09
C TRP A 124 -12.00 1.06 2.51
N TRP A 125 -11.46 0.57 3.62
CA TRP A 125 -10.07 0.84 4.02
C TRP A 125 -9.10 0.34 2.96
N GLU A 126 -9.32 -0.88 2.46
CA GLU A 126 -8.48 -1.48 1.42
C GLU A 126 -8.65 -0.75 0.07
N VAL A 127 -9.86 -0.33 -0.26
CA VAL A 127 -10.13 0.46 -1.48
C VAL A 127 -9.40 1.82 -1.45
N VAL A 128 -9.47 2.53 -0.31
CA VAL A 128 -8.76 3.81 -0.14
C VAL A 128 -7.24 3.62 -0.18
N TYR A 129 -6.74 2.56 0.46
CA TYR A 129 -5.33 2.19 0.39
C TYR A 129 -4.82 2.04 -1.04
N LEU A 130 -5.54 1.29 -1.90
CA LEU A 130 -5.16 1.09 -3.31
C LEU A 130 -4.99 2.42 -4.06
N VAL A 131 -5.92 3.36 -3.82
CA VAL A 131 -5.84 4.71 -4.41
C VAL A 131 -4.61 5.46 -3.88
N PHE A 132 -4.38 5.44 -2.56
CA PHE A 132 -3.25 6.16 -1.96
C PHE A 132 -1.91 5.65 -2.49
N GLN A 133 -1.74 4.33 -2.62
CA GLN A 133 -0.51 3.74 -3.12
C GLN A 133 -0.26 4.12 -4.59
N GLN A 134 -1.28 4.02 -5.43
CA GLN A 134 -1.12 4.34 -6.85
C GLN A 134 -0.89 5.85 -7.07
N VAL A 135 -1.62 6.72 -6.36
CA VAL A 135 -1.42 8.18 -6.43
C VAL A 135 -0.02 8.55 -5.92
N SER A 136 0.49 7.87 -4.89
CA SER A 136 1.86 8.06 -4.40
C SER A 136 2.89 7.85 -5.52
N ILE A 137 2.78 6.77 -6.30
CA ILE A 137 3.68 6.52 -7.45
C ILE A 137 3.53 7.60 -8.52
N ASN A 138 2.32 8.10 -8.76
CA ASN A 138 2.11 9.21 -9.71
C ASN A 138 2.75 10.51 -9.22
N VAL A 139 2.72 10.79 -7.93
CA VAL A 139 3.43 11.94 -7.35
C VAL A 139 4.95 11.74 -7.43
N MET A 140 5.45 10.50 -7.26
CA MET A 140 6.87 10.18 -7.52
C MET A 140 7.26 10.45 -8.97
N LEU A 141 6.38 10.17 -9.95
CA LEU A 141 6.64 10.49 -11.35
C LEU A 141 6.93 11.98 -11.52
N VAL A 142 6.12 12.83 -10.89
CA VAL A 142 6.32 14.28 -10.97
C VAL A 142 7.58 14.70 -10.23
N ALA A 143 7.85 14.13 -9.03
CA ALA A 143 9.07 14.38 -8.27
C ALA A 143 10.34 14.06 -9.07
N VAL A 144 10.38 12.88 -9.71
CA VAL A 144 11.48 12.47 -10.59
C VAL A 144 11.59 13.38 -11.81
N ALA A 145 10.46 13.82 -12.36
CA ALA A 145 10.46 14.73 -13.51
C ALA A 145 11.11 16.08 -13.17
N TYR A 146 10.86 16.64 -11.99
CA TYR A 146 11.51 17.87 -11.54
C TYR A 146 13.02 17.73 -11.35
N SER A 147 13.48 16.55 -10.91
CA SER A 147 14.92 16.28 -10.75
C SER A 147 15.63 15.87 -12.05
N CYS A 148 14.89 15.37 -13.06
CA CYS A 148 15.52 14.67 -14.19
C CYS A 148 15.13 15.20 -15.58
N LEU A 149 14.05 15.99 -15.70
CA LEU A 149 13.50 16.41 -16.99
C LEU A 149 13.36 17.93 -17.05
N GLY A 150 13.49 18.48 -18.28
CA GLY A 150 13.20 19.89 -18.54
C GLY A 150 11.69 20.22 -18.48
N GLU A 151 11.31 21.49 -18.60
CA GLU A 151 9.94 22.02 -18.44
C GLU A 151 8.87 21.24 -19.18
N LEU A 152 9.14 20.85 -20.44
CA LEU A 152 8.18 20.07 -21.24
C LEU A 152 7.96 18.68 -20.62
N GLY A 153 9.03 18.02 -20.16
CA GLY A 153 8.95 16.70 -19.52
C GLY A 153 8.21 16.77 -18.17
N GLN A 154 8.44 17.83 -17.40
CA GLN A 154 7.71 18.09 -16.14
C GLN A 154 6.22 18.28 -16.41
N THR A 155 5.84 19.12 -17.37
CA THR A 155 4.44 19.36 -17.76
C THR A 155 3.75 18.07 -18.22
N ILE A 156 4.39 17.29 -19.09
CA ILE A 156 3.86 16.00 -19.56
C ILE A 156 3.65 15.04 -18.37
N SER A 157 4.62 14.97 -17.45
CA SER A 157 4.55 14.10 -16.26
C SER A 157 3.40 14.50 -15.32
N ILE A 158 3.16 15.79 -15.11
CA ILE A 158 2.02 16.30 -14.34
C ILE A 158 0.69 15.88 -14.98
N ILE A 159 0.56 16.05 -16.30
CA ILE A 159 -0.67 15.67 -17.02
C ILE A 159 -0.90 14.15 -16.92
N ILE A 160 0.12 13.33 -17.18
CA ILE A 160 0.02 11.87 -17.08
C ILE A 160 -0.33 11.44 -15.67
N ALA A 161 0.39 11.94 -14.65
CA ALA A 161 0.14 11.63 -13.25
C ALA A 161 -1.31 11.96 -12.84
N SER A 162 -1.82 13.13 -13.26
CA SER A 162 -3.18 13.56 -12.96
C SER A 162 -4.23 12.68 -13.64
N LEU A 163 -4.07 12.43 -14.94
CA LEU A 163 -5.01 11.61 -15.71
C LEU A 163 -5.05 10.17 -15.19
N VAL A 164 -3.90 9.56 -14.92
CA VAL A 164 -3.82 8.19 -14.42
C VAL A 164 -4.37 8.10 -12.99
N SER A 165 -4.11 9.09 -12.13
CA SER A 165 -4.69 9.13 -10.78
C SER A 165 -6.22 9.16 -10.81
N VAL A 166 -6.80 10.01 -11.65
CA VAL A 166 -8.26 10.09 -11.81
C VAL A 166 -8.82 8.80 -12.41
N ALA A 167 -8.22 8.29 -13.50
CA ALA A 167 -8.69 7.08 -14.17
C ALA A 167 -8.63 5.87 -13.25
N TYR A 168 -7.53 5.70 -12.50
CA TYR A 168 -7.38 4.60 -11.55
C TYR A 168 -8.38 4.71 -10.39
N THR A 169 -8.56 5.90 -9.81
CA THR A 169 -9.54 6.13 -8.75
C THR A 169 -10.96 5.78 -9.21
N LEU A 170 -11.34 6.19 -10.41
CA LEU A 170 -12.64 5.85 -11.00
C LEU A 170 -12.78 4.34 -11.26
N MET A 171 -11.74 3.69 -11.74
CA MET A 171 -11.70 2.24 -11.96
C MET A 171 -11.89 1.47 -10.65
N VAL A 172 -11.15 1.83 -9.60
CA VAL A 172 -11.25 1.20 -8.28
C VAL A 172 -12.63 1.47 -7.66
N ALA A 173 -13.13 2.70 -7.72
CA ALA A 173 -14.48 3.06 -7.28
C ALA A 173 -15.54 2.21 -8.02
N TYR A 174 -15.43 2.10 -9.34
CA TYR A 174 -16.33 1.25 -10.14
C TYR A 174 -16.26 -0.22 -9.68
N GLY A 175 -15.06 -0.77 -9.48
CA GLY A 175 -14.88 -2.15 -8.99
C GLY A 175 -15.45 -2.39 -7.59
N ALA A 176 -15.44 -1.36 -6.73
CA ALA A 176 -16.02 -1.43 -5.39
C ALA A 176 -17.56 -1.40 -5.41
N PHE A 177 -18.18 -0.58 -6.27
CA PHE A 177 -19.64 -0.49 -6.40
C PHE A 177 -20.25 -1.62 -7.24
N LYS A 178 -19.56 -2.02 -8.31
CA LYS A 178 -19.89 -3.22 -9.10
C LYS A 178 -19.03 -4.37 -8.62
N PRO A 179 -19.57 -5.57 -8.39
CA PRO A 179 -18.79 -6.66 -7.80
C PRO A 179 -17.71 -7.21 -8.76
N MET A 180 -16.69 -6.40 -9.07
CA MET A 180 -15.56 -6.77 -9.94
C MET A 180 -14.26 -6.83 -9.11
N LYS A 181 -14.06 -7.98 -8.43
CA LYS A 181 -12.89 -8.21 -7.55
C LYS A 181 -11.56 -7.84 -8.22
N THR A 182 -11.40 -8.17 -9.50
CA THR A 182 -10.16 -7.95 -10.26
C THR A 182 -9.71 -6.49 -10.29
N LEU A 183 -10.63 -5.53 -10.17
CA LEU A 183 -10.30 -4.10 -10.22
C LEU A 183 -9.86 -3.53 -8.86
N ILE A 184 -10.09 -4.27 -7.77
CA ILE A 184 -9.82 -3.84 -6.39
C ILE A 184 -8.87 -4.80 -5.68
N THR A 185 -7.88 -5.30 -6.39
CA THR A 185 -6.82 -6.17 -5.86
C THR A 185 -5.49 -5.43 -5.77
N PHE A 186 -4.62 -5.93 -4.89
CA PHE A 186 -3.23 -5.50 -4.79
C PHE A 186 -2.47 -5.71 -6.12
N GLU A 187 -2.70 -6.85 -6.79
CA GLU A 187 -2.07 -7.19 -8.06
C GLU A 187 -2.44 -6.18 -9.16
N MET A 188 -3.71 -5.75 -9.23
CA MET A 188 -4.12 -4.71 -10.17
C MET A 188 -3.43 -3.38 -9.90
N MET A 189 -3.25 -3.01 -8.62
CA MET A 189 -2.49 -1.82 -8.24
C MET A 189 -1.02 -1.94 -8.70
N VAL A 190 -0.37 -3.08 -8.46
CA VAL A 190 1.01 -3.32 -8.92
C VAL A 190 1.10 -3.22 -10.43
N HIS A 191 0.16 -3.82 -11.17
CA HIS A 191 0.12 -3.70 -12.63
C HIS A 191 -0.05 -2.25 -13.10
N ALA A 192 -0.88 -1.46 -12.44
CA ALA A 192 -1.06 -0.04 -12.76
C ALA A 192 0.21 0.79 -12.49
N CYS A 193 1.02 0.41 -11.50
CA CYS A 193 2.27 1.09 -11.15
C CYS A 193 3.46 0.63 -12.01
N THR A 194 3.45 -0.59 -12.54
CA THR A 194 4.57 -1.19 -13.29
C THR A 194 5.08 -0.33 -14.45
N PRO A 195 4.24 0.29 -15.30
CA PRO A 195 4.74 1.13 -16.40
C PRO A 195 5.61 2.30 -15.92
N PHE A 196 5.29 2.87 -14.75
CA PHE A 196 6.08 3.96 -14.18
C PHE A 196 7.43 3.47 -13.67
N ILE A 197 7.48 2.31 -13.02
CA ILE A 197 8.75 1.72 -12.57
C ILE A 197 9.66 1.42 -13.76
N VAL A 198 9.11 0.87 -14.85
CA VAL A 198 9.87 0.63 -16.09
C VAL A 198 10.38 1.95 -16.68
N PHE A 199 9.53 2.98 -16.73
CA PHE A 199 9.93 4.31 -17.20
C PHE A 199 11.05 4.90 -16.32
N PHE A 200 10.96 4.82 -15.01
CA PHE A 200 11.98 5.32 -14.09
C PHE A 200 13.34 4.63 -14.32
N ILE A 201 13.34 3.31 -14.45
CA ILE A 201 14.58 2.56 -14.73
C ILE A 201 15.18 2.98 -16.06
N ALA A 202 14.36 3.11 -17.10
CA ALA A 202 14.83 3.53 -18.42
C ALA A 202 15.39 4.96 -18.40
N LEU A 203 14.68 5.91 -17.76
CA LEU A 203 15.09 7.30 -17.66
C LEU A 203 16.40 7.43 -16.87
N ASN A 204 16.42 6.89 -15.64
CA ASN A 204 17.59 7.03 -14.78
C ASN A 204 18.79 6.21 -15.29
N GLY A 205 18.54 5.04 -15.92
CA GLY A 205 19.59 4.27 -16.57
C GLY A 205 20.22 5.01 -17.74
N TRP A 206 19.40 5.65 -18.58
CA TRP A 206 19.87 6.48 -19.70
C TRP A 206 20.68 7.69 -19.20
N ARG A 207 20.17 8.44 -18.21
CA ARG A 207 20.85 9.61 -17.65
C ARG A 207 22.15 9.23 -16.95
N TYR A 208 22.17 8.13 -16.20
CA TYR A 208 23.40 7.65 -15.56
C TYR A 208 24.45 7.24 -16.61
N TRP A 209 24.02 6.62 -17.71
CA TRP A 209 24.93 6.31 -18.83
C TRP A 209 25.55 7.56 -19.46
N GLN A 210 24.77 8.64 -19.59
CA GLN A 210 25.21 9.89 -20.22
C GLN A 210 26.11 10.72 -19.29
N ASP A 211 25.66 10.92 -18.06
CA ASP A 211 26.19 11.96 -17.18
C ASP A 211 26.86 11.40 -15.91
N GLY A 212 26.64 10.12 -15.56
CA GLY A 212 27.20 9.48 -14.36
C GLY A 212 26.76 10.09 -13.06
N GLN A 213 25.57 10.72 -13.01
CA GLN A 213 25.11 11.46 -11.83
C GLN A 213 24.77 10.52 -10.66
N ALA A 214 25.19 10.90 -9.44
CA ALA A 214 24.92 10.12 -8.23
C ALA A 214 23.42 9.97 -7.94
N LEU A 215 22.62 11.02 -8.24
CA LEU A 215 21.17 10.98 -8.11
C LEU A 215 20.55 9.85 -8.97
N ASP A 216 20.95 9.73 -10.23
CA ASP A 216 20.40 8.70 -11.13
C ASP A 216 20.75 7.30 -10.65
N LEU A 217 21.96 7.10 -10.12
CA LEU A 217 22.35 5.83 -9.50
C LEU A 217 21.52 5.52 -8.23
N ALA A 218 21.26 6.51 -7.38
CA ALA A 218 20.42 6.37 -6.20
C ALA A 218 18.97 6.06 -6.56
N LEU A 219 18.44 6.72 -7.59
CA LEU A 219 17.10 6.44 -8.12
C LEU A 219 17.01 5.01 -8.70
N LEU A 220 18.02 4.56 -9.45
CA LEU A 220 18.08 3.16 -9.91
C LEU A 220 18.03 2.17 -8.74
N GLY A 221 18.82 2.42 -7.67
CA GLY A 221 18.76 1.62 -6.45
C GLY A 221 17.36 1.62 -5.81
N THR A 222 16.67 2.75 -5.84
CA THR A 222 15.28 2.88 -5.37
C THR A 222 14.33 1.94 -6.14
N TRP A 223 14.38 1.94 -7.46
CA TRP A 223 13.48 1.12 -8.28
C TRP A 223 13.83 -0.37 -8.23
N PHE A 224 15.11 -0.71 -8.26
CA PHE A 224 15.56 -2.08 -8.08
C PHE A 224 15.24 -2.62 -6.68
N GLY A 225 15.30 -1.78 -5.65
CA GLY A 225 14.88 -2.13 -4.29
C GLY A 225 13.40 -2.53 -4.23
N LEU A 226 12.51 -1.79 -4.92
CA LEU A 226 11.10 -2.16 -5.02
C LEU A 226 10.88 -3.48 -5.79
N ILE A 227 11.57 -3.68 -6.92
CA ILE A 227 11.47 -4.93 -7.68
C ILE A 227 11.96 -6.10 -6.83
N LEU A 228 13.10 -5.95 -6.14
CA LEU A 228 13.63 -6.98 -5.24
C LEU A 228 12.65 -7.32 -4.12
N THR A 229 12.01 -6.31 -3.54
CA THR A 229 10.97 -6.50 -2.50
C THR A 229 9.81 -7.34 -3.01
N MET A 230 9.27 -7.01 -4.19
CA MET A 230 8.18 -7.78 -4.80
C MET A 230 8.61 -9.20 -5.15
N TRP A 231 9.82 -9.37 -5.67
CA TRP A 231 10.37 -10.68 -5.98
C TRP A 231 10.53 -11.55 -4.73
N LEU A 232 11.02 -11.01 -3.62
CA LEU A 232 11.14 -11.71 -2.34
C LEU A 232 9.78 -12.14 -1.80
N PHE A 233 8.79 -11.24 -1.83
CA PHE A 233 7.42 -11.50 -1.45
C PHE A 233 6.82 -12.68 -2.24
N GLU A 234 6.89 -12.63 -3.57
CA GLU A 234 6.36 -13.67 -4.46
C GLU A 234 7.04 -15.03 -4.25
N LYS A 235 8.38 -15.04 -4.11
CA LYS A 235 9.15 -16.26 -3.86
C LYS A 235 8.81 -16.89 -2.51
N TYR A 236 8.65 -16.07 -1.47
CA TYR A 236 8.27 -16.55 -0.15
C TYR A 236 6.87 -17.15 -0.16
N MET A 237 5.90 -16.47 -0.77
CA MET A 237 4.53 -16.94 -0.94
C MET A 237 4.48 -18.24 -1.75
N ALA A 238 5.14 -18.29 -2.90
CA ALA A 238 5.19 -19.47 -3.76
C ALA A 238 5.83 -20.70 -3.09
N ALA A 239 6.72 -20.50 -2.12
CA ALA A 239 7.35 -21.58 -1.35
C ALA A 239 6.46 -22.15 -0.24
N GLY A 240 5.29 -21.55 0.04
CA GLY A 240 4.34 -21.96 1.08
C GLY A 240 4.99 -21.95 2.48
N ILE A 241 5.88 -21.00 2.73
CA ILE A 241 6.63 -20.93 4.00
C ILE A 241 5.72 -20.49 5.13
N THR A 242 4.78 -19.59 4.86
CA THR A 242 3.82 -19.05 5.84
C THR A 242 3.04 -20.18 6.52
N GLU A 243 2.43 -21.09 5.77
CA GLU A 243 1.64 -22.18 6.33
C GLU A 243 2.48 -23.16 7.17
N LYS A 244 3.75 -23.35 6.78
CA LYS A 244 4.70 -24.16 7.55
C LYS A 244 5.02 -23.51 8.89
N LEU A 245 5.37 -22.21 8.88
CA LEU A 245 5.73 -21.48 10.08
C LEU A 245 4.53 -21.34 11.03
N TRP A 246 3.34 -21.06 10.52
CA TRP A 246 2.13 -20.95 11.35
C TRP A 246 1.78 -22.27 12.03
N LYS A 247 1.94 -23.41 11.34
CA LYS A 247 1.81 -24.75 11.97
C LYS A 247 2.83 -25.03 13.06
N GLU A 248 4.00 -24.38 13.00
CA GLU A 248 5.04 -24.43 14.04
C GLU A 248 4.84 -23.38 15.15
N GLY A 249 3.75 -22.58 15.10
CA GLY A 249 3.48 -21.49 16.05
C GLY A 249 4.35 -20.25 15.85
N LYS A 250 4.98 -20.11 14.69
CA LYS A 250 5.79 -18.93 14.33
C LYS A 250 4.98 -18.00 13.43
N TRP A 251 4.74 -16.79 13.90
CA TRP A 251 3.85 -15.82 13.21
C TRP A 251 4.63 -14.93 12.23
N PHE A 252 5.27 -15.52 11.25
CA PHE A 252 5.98 -14.81 10.20
C PHE A 252 5.43 -15.24 8.83
N SER A 253 4.94 -14.27 8.07
CA SER A 253 4.25 -14.47 6.80
C SER A 253 4.95 -13.78 5.63
N GLU A 254 4.46 -13.98 4.42
CA GLU A 254 4.86 -13.21 3.24
C GLU A 254 4.66 -11.70 3.43
N ASN A 255 3.63 -11.28 4.18
CA ASN A 255 3.42 -9.86 4.50
C ASN A 255 4.54 -9.31 5.39
N ASP A 256 5.06 -10.11 6.33
CA ASP A 256 6.21 -9.70 7.15
C ASP A 256 7.44 -9.49 6.27
N VAL A 257 7.70 -10.39 5.31
CA VAL A 257 8.80 -10.25 4.34
C VAL A 257 8.64 -8.96 3.53
N LEU A 258 7.44 -8.70 3.01
CA LEU A 258 7.12 -7.49 2.27
C LEU A 258 7.42 -6.23 3.08
N HIS A 259 6.88 -6.16 4.30
CA HIS A 259 7.00 -4.94 5.12
C HIS A 259 8.43 -4.72 5.62
N VAL A 260 9.15 -5.79 6.01
CA VAL A 260 10.56 -5.69 6.42
C VAL A 260 11.43 -5.22 5.24
N ALA A 261 11.24 -5.78 4.05
CA ALA A 261 11.98 -5.36 2.86
C ALA A 261 11.66 -3.89 2.48
N LEU A 262 10.40 -3.47 2.61
CA LEU A 262 10.01 -2.06 2.40
C LEU A 262 10.58 -1.13 3.48
N ILE A 263 10.74 -1.56 4.74
CA ILE A 263 11.42 -0.77 5.77
C ILE A 263 12.89 -0.56 5.39
N ILE A 264 13.57 -1.60 4.91
CA ILE A 264 14.96 -1.48 4.41
C ILE A 264 15.01 -0.51 3.22
N TRP A 265 14.03 -0.58 2.32
CA TRP A 265 13.88 0.36 1.20
C TRP A 265 13.67 1.82 1.69
N VAL A 266 12.81 2.06 2.69
CA VAL A 266 12.60 3.39 3.28
C VAL A 266 13.89 3.93 3.92
N LEU A 267 14.65 3.06 4.61
CA LEU A 267 15.97 3.44 5.14
C LEU A 267 16.96 3.80 4.03
N TYR A 268 16.94 3.07 2.92
CA TYR A 268 17.73 3.43 1.74
C TYR A 268 17.34 4.81 1.20
N LEU A 269 16.04 5.11 1.08
CA LEU A 269 15.59 6.44 0.67
C LEU A 269 16.10 7.53 1.61
N ALA A 270 16.04 7.30 2.93
CA ALA A 270 16.46 8.27 3.93
C ALA A 270 17.98 8.52 3.94
N ILE A 271 18.78 7.49 3.68
CA ILE A 271 20.26 7.59 3.83
C ILE A 271 20.93 7.91 2.51
N VAL A 272 20.42 7.37 1.39
CA VAL A 272 21.09 7.44 0.09
C VAL A 272 20.42 8.41 -0.86
N LEU A 273 19.10 8.36 -0.98
CA LEU A 273 18.37 9.16 -1.97
C LEU A 273 18.14 10.59 -1.47
N GLU A 274 17.69 10.76 -0.25
CA GLU A 274 17.26 12.06 0.30
C GLU A 274 18.30 13.17 0.12
N PRO A 275 19.60 12.95 0.45
CA PRO A 275 20.62 14.01 0.31
C PRO A 275 20.90 14.43 -1.15
N LEU A 276 20.48 13.62 -2.11
CA LEU A 276 20.77 13.83 -3.54
C LEU A 276 19.58 14.45 -4.31
N VAL A 277 18.38 14.48 -3.70
CA VAL A 277 17.18 15.00 -4.37
C VAL A 277 17.26 16.52 -4.46
N VAL A 278 17.41 17.01 -5.68
CA VAL A 278 17.38 18.44 -6.04
C VAL A 278 16.65 18.60 -7.37
N ASP A 279 16.11 19.80 -7.61
CA ASP A 279 15.53 20.15 -8.91
C ASP A 279 16.61 20.27 -9.98
N LEU A 280 16.29 19.87 -11.20
CA LEU A 280 17.14 20.11 -12.33
C LEU A 280 17.23 21.63 -12.55
N ASN A 281 18.42 22.19 -12.37
CA ASN A 281 18.66 23.59 -12.70
C ASN A 281 18.59 23.76 -14.23
N ILE A 282 17.57 24.42 -14.68
CA ILE A 282 17.31 24.74 -16.08
C ILE A 282 17.88 26.12 -16.39
#